data_19d4bfd702fc063be80fa7c60c652a1c
#
_entry.id   19d4bfd702fc063be80fa7c60c652a1c
#
_cell.length_a   1.000
_cell.length_b   1.000
_cell.length_c   1.000
_cell.angle_alpha   90.00
_cell.angle_beta   90.00
_cell.angle_gamma   90.00
#
_symmetry.space_group_name_H-M   'P 1'
#
loop_
_entity.id
_entity.type
_entity.pdbx_description
1 polymer ?
#
loop_
_entity_poly.entity_id
_entity_poly.type
_entity_poly.pdbx_seq_one_letter_code
_entity_poly.pdbx_strand_id
1 'polypeptide(L)'
;KKAEEKAARKLPELSDDAKHTVTVLRRAKEYLDAKPELSNELSAAQRRKRAQLKSKPVYRYVALAIFLFGTAAAAYGLYAVFTHTGSYGVYFALFGFAAIFLFSSYNMLPTAHNNNSAIMKRADQADAAMAEYVKHYPNGSFPVPSCYAHPIVLKRMIDAVEEGQAVTTAEALDAVKA
;
A
#
# COMPACT_ATOMS: atom_id res chain seq x y z
N LYS A 1 22.10 25.49 10.17
CA LYS A 1 21.14 26.63 10.34
C LYS A 1 19.72 26.14 10.60
N LYS A 2 19.09 25.27 9.77
CA LYS A 2 17.71 24.75 10.03
C LYS A 2 17.59 23.86 11.28
N ALA A 3 18.66 23.17 11.67
CA ALA A 3 18.67 22.32 12.88
C ALA A 3 18.84 23.17 14.17
N GLU A 4 19.62 24.24 14.10
CA GLU A 4 19.81 25.16 15.21
C GLU A 4 18.57 26.04 15.46
N GLU A 5 17.85 26.41 14.40
CA GLU A 5 16.61 27.19 14.48
C GLU A 5 15.46 26.35 15.10
N LYS A 6 15.49 25.01 14.93
CA LYS A 6 14.57 24.10 15.59
C LYS A 6 14.84 23.91 17.09
N ALA A 7 16.11 24.03 17.50
CA ALA A 7 16.52 23.95 18.92
C ALA A 7 16.18 25.20 19.73
N ALA A 8 16.01 26.35 19.08
CA ALA A 8 15.68 27.62 19.72
C ALA A 8 14.18 27.90 19.92
N ARG A 9 13.29 27.05 19.34
CA ARG A 9 11.86 27.10 19.66
C ARG A 9 11.67 26.60 21.09
N LYS A 10 11.40 27.52 22.03
CA LYS A 10 10.89 27.14 23.36
C LYS A 10 9.67 26.26 23.12
N LEU A 11 9.81 24.95 23.42
CA LEU A 11 8.67 24.04 23.44
C LEU A 11 7.62 24.64 24.36
N PRO A 12 6.36 24.74 23.96
CA PRO A 12 5.29 25.19 24.86
C PRO A 12 5.30 24.29 26.09
N GLU A 13 5.07 24.89 27.27
CA GLU A 13 4.90 24.08 28.48
C GLU A 13 3.73 23.12 28.23
N LEU A 14 4.03 21.83 28.10
CA LEU A 14 3.01 20.80 27.87
C LEU A 14 2.06 20.78 29.06
N SER A 15 0.76 20.75 28.76
CA SER A 15 -0.26 20.46 29.76
C SER A 15 -0.02 19.10 30.42
N ASP A 16 -0.51 18.85 31.59
CA ASP A 16 -0.32 17.58 32.28
C ASP A 16 -0.93 16.40 31.51
N ASP A 17 -2.05 16.62 30.80
CA ASP A 17 -2.65 15.66 29.89
C ASP A 17 -1.74 15.33 28.71
N ALA A 18 -1.10 16.32 28.13
CA ALA A 18 -0.14 16.12 27.04
C ALA A 18 1.11 15.34 27.51
N LYS A 19 1.64 15.64 28.70
CA LYS A 19 2.74 14.86 29.31
C LYS A 19 2.36 13.40 29.54
N HIS A 20 1.14 13.16 30.01
CA HIS A 20 0.60 11.81 30.19
C HIS A 20 0.51 11.09 28.84
N THR A 21 -0.04 11.75 27.82
CA THR A 21 -0.15 11.19 26.46
C THR A 21 1.23 10.83 25.89
N VAL A 22 2.23 11.69 25.99
CA VAL A 22 3.61 11.41 25.56
C VAL A 22 4.18 10.20 26.30
N THR A 23 3.94 10.09 27.59
CA THR A 23 4.42 8.95 28.41
C THR A 23 3.80 7.62 27.94
N VAL A 24 2.50 7.61 27.68
CA VAL A 24 1.78 6.43 27.15
C VAL A 24 2.31 6.03 25.79
N LEU A 25 2.48 6.99 24.87
CA LEU A 25 3.00 6.74 23.52
C LEU A 25 4.46 6.25 23.55
N ARG A 26 5.31 6.77 24.43
CA ARG A 26 6.70 6.32 24.59
C ARG A 26 6.76 4.86 25.06
N ARG A 27 5.98 4.48 26.06
CA ARG A 27 5.87 3.09 26.52
C ARG A 27 5.39 2.15 25.42
N ALA A 28 4.39 2.58 24.66
CA ALA A 28 3.89 1.80 23.52
C ALA A 28 4.95 1.65 22.44
N LYS A 29 5.74 2.71 22.18
CA LYS A 29 6.86 2.66 21.22
C LYS A 29 7.95 1.69 21.68
N GLU A 30 8.37 1.76 22.96
CA GLU A 30 9.37 0.85 23.54
C GLU A 30 8.91 -0.61 23.45
N TYR A 31 7.62 -0.88 23.66
CA TYR A 31 7.04 -2.22 23.50
C TYR A 31 7.15 -2.73 22.05
N LEU A 32 6.92 -1.88 21.05
CA LEU A 32 7.08 -2.24 19.64
C LEU A 32 8.57 -2.37 19.24
N ASP A 33 9.43 -1.54 19.81
CA ASP A 33 10.89 -1.59 19.56
C ASP A 33 11.52 -2.90 20.08
N ALA A 34 10.87 -3.60 21.01
CA ALA A 34 11.28 -4.92 21.49
C ALA A 34 11.12 -6.02 20.41
N LYS A 35 10.24 -5.84 19.42
CA LYS A 35 10.05 -6.76 18.28
C LYS A 35 9.97 -6.01 16.95
N PRO A 36 11.10 -5.47 16.46
CA PRO A 36 11.13 -4.65 15.25
C PRO A 36 10.74 -5.45 13.99
N GLU A 37 10.88 -6.77 14.00
CA GLU A 37 10.54 -7.64 12.88
C GLU A 37 9.06 -7.54 12.51
N LEU A 38 8.14 -7.59 13.50
CA LEU A 38 6.70 -7.50 13.27
C LEU A 38 6.30 -6.15 12.66
N SER A 39 6.87 -5.04 13.15
CA SER A 39 6.58 -3.70 12.62
C SER A 39 7.15 -3.52 11.22
N ASN A 40 8.30 -4.11 10.91
CA ASN A 40 8.90 -4.10 9.59
C ASN A 40 8.08 -4.94 8.59
N GLU A 41 7.65 -6.14 9.00
CA GLU A 41 6.78 -6.99 8.17
C GLU A 41 5.44 -6.30 7.87
N LEU A 42 4.79 -5.72 8.88
CA LEU A 42 3.55 -4.97 8.72
C LEU A 42 3.73 -3.82 7.72
N SER A 43 4.78 -3.01 7.89
CA SER A 43 5.04 -1.86 7.01
C SER A 43 5.35 -2.29 5.58
N ALA A 44 6.12 -3.35 5.39
CA ALA A 44 6.44 -3.90 4.07
C ALA A 44 5.19 -4.47 3.38
N ALA A 45 4.36 -5.21 4.11
CA ALA A 45 3.11 -5.77 3.61
C ALA A 45 2.11 -4.67 3.22
N GLN A 46 1.94 -3.65 4.05
CA GLN A 46 1.07 -2.50 3.76
C GLN A 46 1.57 -1.68 2.56
N ARG A 47 2.89 -1.45 2.42
CA ARG A 47 3.45 -0.77 1.25
C ARG A 47 3.15 -1.55 -0.03
N ARG A 48 3.33 -2.87 -0.03
CA ARG A 48 3.00 -3.73 -1.17
C ARG A 48 1.51 -3.69 -1.51
N LYS A 49 0.63 -3.78 -0.49
CA LYS A 49 -0.83 -3.65 -0.65
C LYS A 49 -1.22 -2.32 -1.30
N ARG A 50 -0.66 -1.19 -0.83
CA ARG A 50 -0.91 0.15 -1.40
C ARG A 50 -0.41 0.28 -2.84
N ALA A 51 0.82 -0.19 -3.12
CA ALA A 51 1.38 -0.18 -4.47
C ALA A 51 0.52 -0.98 -5.45
N GLN A 52 0.03 -2.15 -5.02
CA GLN A 52 -0.83 -3.02 -5.79
C GLN A 52 -2.19 -2.38 -6.09
N LEU A 53 -2.82 -1.78 -5.08
CA LEU A 53 -4.10 -1.06 -5.26
C LEU A 53 -3.96 0.10 -6.23
N LYS A 54 -2.82 0.79 -6.22
CA LYS A 54 -2.54 1.90 -7.14
C LYS A 54 -2.29 1.44 -8.58
N SER A 55 -1.66 0.29 -8.78
CA SER A 55 -1.34 -0.26 -10.11
C SER A 55 -2.50 -1.03 -10.76
N LYS A 56 -3.45 -1.51 -9.96
CA LYS A 56 -4.58 -2.34 -10.41
C LYS A 56 -5.38 -1.76 -11.58
N PRO A 57 -5.77 -0.47 -11.59
CA PRO A 57 -6.51 0.12 -12.73
C PRO A 57 -5.65 0.17 -14.00
N VAL A 58 -4.37 0.51 -13.90
CA VAL A 58 -3.46 0.59 -15.04
C VAL A 58 -3.33 -0.76 -15.75
N TYR A 59 -3.14 -1.84 -14.99
CA TYR A 59 -3.05 -3.19 -15.54
C TYR A 59 -4.32 -3.61 -16.30
N ARG A 60 -5.50 -3.25 -15.78
CA ARG A 60 -6.78 -3.54 -16.45
C ARG A 60 -6.91 -2.79 -17.78
N TYR A 61 -6.53 -1.51 -17.81
CA TYR A 61 -6.56 -0.73 -19.05
C TYR A 61 -5.57 -1.23 -20.08
N VAL A 62 -4.36 -1.61 -19.67
CA VAL A 62 -3.37 -2.21 -20.56
C VAL A 62 -3.85 -3.55 -21.13
N ALA A 63 -4.39 -4.44 -20.29
CA ALA A 63 -4.94 -5.71 -20.74
C ALA A 63 -6.12 -5.53 -21.70
N LEU A 64 -7.00 -4.56 -21.43
CA LEU A 64 -8.12 -4.21 -22.31
C LEU A 64 -7.62 -3.65 -23.65
N ALA A 65 -6.64 -2.76 -23.65
CA ALA A 65 -6.07 -2.22 -24.87
C ALA A 65 -5.44 -3.32 -25.74
N ILE A 66 -4.66 -4.22 -25.15
CA ILE A 66 -4.07 -5.39 -25.82
C ILE A 66 -5.18 -6.29 -26.41
N PHE A 67 -6.24 -6.55 -25.67
CA PHE A 67 -7.38 -7.33 -26.13
C PHE A 67 -8.08 -6.67 -27.33
N LEU A 68 -8.35 -5.36 -27.27
CA LEU A 68 -8.97 -4.62 -28.35
C LEU A 68 -8.11 -4.60 -29.62
N PHE A 69 -6.78 -4.46 -29.48
CA PHE A 69 -5.84 -4.54 -30.62
C PHE A 69 -5.86 -5.93 -31.24
N GLY A 70 -5.86 -6.99 -30.45
CA GLY A 70 -5.94 -8.36 -30.92
C GLY A 70 -7.24 -8.65 -31.68
N THR A 71 -8.38 -8.20 -31.15
CA THR A 71 -9.68 -8.36 -31.81
C THR A 71 -9.81 -7.56 -33.11
N ALA A 72 -9.28 -6.32 -33.13
CA ALA A 72 -9.26 -5.49 -34.33
C ALA A 72 -8.39 -6.14 -35.45
N ALA A 73 -7.21 -6.66 -35.09
CA ALA A 73 -6.33 -7.37 -36.02
C ALA A 73 -7.00 -8.63 -36.60
N ALA A 74 -7.70 -9.40 -35.75
CA ALA A 74 -8.45 -10.59 -36.17
C ALA A 74 -9.61 -10.21 -37.13
N ALA A 75 -10.40 -9.17 -36.78
CA ALA A 75 -11.51 -8.71 -37.60
C ALA A 75 -11.04 -8.19 -38.97
N TYR A 76 -9.93 -7.42 -38.98
CA TYR A 76 -9.33 -6.95 -40.23
C TYR A 76 -8.78 -8.10 -41.06
N GLY A 77 -8.15 -9.10 -40.45
CA GLY A 77 -7.69 -10.31 -41.13
C GLY A 77 -8.82 -11.08 -41.79
N LEU A 78 -9.95 -11.27 -41.09
CA LEU A 78 -11.16 -11.88 -41.67
C LEU A 78 -11.69 -11.07 -42.84
N TYR A 79 -11.85 -9.76 -42.69
CA TYR A 79 -12.28 -8.88 -43.76
C TYR A 79 -11.40 -9.00 -44.99
N ALA A 80 -10.07 -8.98 -44.83
CA ALA A 80 -9.10 -9.10 -45.91
C ALA A 80 -9.19 -10.46 -46.63
N VAL A 81 -9.46 -11.55 -45.91
CA VAL A 81 -9.71 -12.87 -46.51
C VAL A 81 -10.98 -12.86 -47.35
N PHE A 82 -12.08 -12.32 -46.84
CA PHE A 82 -13.37 -12.28 -47.58
C PHE A 82 -13.34 -11.40 -48.83
N THR A 83 -12.57 -10.30 -48.77
CA THR A 83 -12.46 -9.36 -49.91
C THR A 83 -11.32 -9.73 -50.88
N HIS A 84 -10.60 -10.79 -50.61
CA HIS A 84 -9.40 -11.19 -51.37
C HIS A 84 -8.36 -10.06 -51.57
N THR A 85 -8.35 -9.10 -50.62
CA THR A 85 -7.43 -7.96 -50.62
C THR A 85 -6.17 -8.27 -49.83
N GLY A 86 -5.20 -8.89 -50.43
CA GLY A 86 -3.91 -9.14 -49.79
C GLY A 86 -3.26 -10.46 -50.21
N SER A 87 -2.00 -10.62 -49.86
CA SER A 87 -1.27 -11.89 -50.06
C SER A 87 -1.46 -12.81 -48.82
N TYR A 88 -1.28 -14.11 -49.02
CA TYR A 88 -1.31 -15.09 -47.94
C TYR A 88 -0.36 -14.73 -46.78
N GLY A 89 0.79 -14.12 -47.05
CA GLY A 89 1.70 -13.64 -46.01
C GLY A 89 1.11 -12.60 -45.09
N VAL A 90 0.27 -11.69 -45.59
CA VAL A 90 -0.41 -10.66 -44.84
C VAL A 90 -1.45 -11.31 -43.89
N TYR A 91 -2.19 -12.31 -44.36
CA TYR A 91 -3.17 -13.04 -43.52
C TYR A 91 -2.48 -13.78 -42.37
N PHE A 92 -1.39 -14.50 -42.65
CA PHE A 92 -0.60 -15.17 -41.63
C PHE A 92 -0.06 -14.20 -40.56
N ALA A 93 0.44 -13.04 -40.99
CA ALA A 93 0.92 -12.02 -40.09
C ALA A 93 -0.20 -11.47 -39.19
N LEU A 94 -1.35 -11.12 -39.75
CA LEU A 94 -2.47 -10.58 -39.00
C LEU A 94 -3.04 -11.56 -37.98
N PHE A 95 -3.22 -12.82 -38.36
CA PHE A 95 -3.71 -13.86 -37.43
C PHE A 95 -2.65 -14.23 -36.40
N GLY A 96 -1.36 -14.22 -36.76
CA GLY A 96 -0.26 -14.43 -35.83
C GLY A 96 -0.21 -13.33 -34.76
N PHE A 97 -0.30 -12.05 -35.17
CA PHE A 97 -0.39 -10.93 -34.24
C PHE A 97 -1.64 -11.02 -33.35
N ALA A 98 -2.82 -11.29 -33.93
CA ALA A 98 -4.05 -11.46 -33.17
C ALA A 98 -3.92 -12.54 -32.11
N ALA A 99 -3.36 -13.71 -32.46
CA ALA A 99 -3.15 -14.81 -31.55
C ALA A 99 -2.20 -14.44 -30.38
N ILE A 100 -1.07 -13.76 -30.67
CA ILE A 100 -0.12 -13.29 -29.65
C ILE A 100 -0.78 -12.30 -28.70
N PHE A 101 -1.51 -11.31 -29.20
CA PHE A 101 -2.17 -10.30 -28.37
C PHE A 101 -3.29 -10.91 -27.52
N LEU A 102 -4.13 -11.78 -28.08
CA LEU A 102 -5.20 -12.45 -27.33
C LEU A 102 -4.64 -13.40 -26.26
N PHE A 103 -3.61 -14.16 -26.57
CA PHE A 103 -2.94 -15.04 -25.62
C PHE A 103 -2.25 -14.25 -24.51
N SER A 104 -1.60 -13.14 -24.83
CA SER A 104 -0.97 -12.25 -23.85
C SER A 104 -1.99 -11.64 -22.90
N SER A 105 -3.12 -11.14 -23.42
CA SER A 105 -4.19 -10.58 -22.58
C SER A 105 -4.83 -11.62 -21.66
N TYR A 106 -5.04 -12.85 -22.17
CA TYR A 106 -5.56 -13.97 -21.39
C TYR A 106 -4.64 -14.35 -20.24
N ASN A 107 -3.33 -14.39 -20.45
CA ASN A 107 -2.36 -14.73 -19.40
C ASN A 107 -2.09 -13.59 -18.40
N MET A 108 -2.24 -12.33 -18.79
CA MET A 108 -2.04 -11.19 -17.89
C MET A 108 -3.08 -11.13 -16.76
N LEU A 109 -4.34 -11.45 -17.05
CA LEU A 109 -5.43 -11.32 -16.09
C LEU A 109 -5.34 -12.30 -14.90
N PRO A 110 -5.13 -13.63 -15.10
CA PRO A 110 -5.02 -14.58 -13.99
C PRO A 110 -3.77 -14.38 -13.15
N THR A 111 -2.62 -14.10 -13.77
CA THR A 111 -1.36 -13.88 -13.06
C THR A 111 -1.43 -12.65 -12.16
N ALA A 112 -2.04 -11.58 -12.64
CA ALA A 112 -2.29 -10.37 -11.85
C ALA A 112 -3.26 -10.65 -10.69
N HIS A 113 -4.29 -11.47 -10.90
CA HIS A 113 -5.25 -11.84 -9.86
C HIS A 113 -4.60 -12.69 -8.75
N ASN A 114 -3.85 -13.72 -9.11
CA ASN A 114 -3.17 -14.60 -8.14
C ASN A 114 -2.12 -13.87 -7.31
N ASN A 115 -1.31 -13.03 -7.93
CA ASN A 115 -0.34 -12.18 -7.21
C ASN A 115 -1.05 -11.20 -6.27
N ASN A 116 -2.19 -10.63 -6.68
CA ASN A 116 -2.99 -9.74 -5.85
C ASN A 116 -3.54 -10.46 -4.61
N SER A 117 -4.09 -11.67 -4.77
CA SER A 117 -4.63 -12.43 -3.65
C SER A 117 -3.54 -12.82 -2.64
N ALA A 118 -2.36 -13.21 -3.10
CA ALA A 118 -1.23 -13.55 -2.24
C ALA A 118 -0.71 -12.32 -1.46
N ILE A 119 -0.62 -11.15 -2.09
CA ILE A 119 -0.21 -9.92 -1.42
C ILE A 119 -1.24 -9.48 -0.39
N MET A 120 -2.53 -9.54 -0.70
CA MET A 120 -3.61 -9.23 0.24
C MET A 120 -3.57 -10.17 1.44
N LYS A 121 -3.47 -11.49 1.19
CA LYS A 121 -3.39 -12.49 2.26
C LYS A 121 -2.19 -12.27 3.19
N ARG A 122 -1.03 -11.93 2.65
CA ARG A 122 0.15 -11.59 3.47
C ARG A 122 -0.05 -10.32 4.29
N ALA A 123 -0.71 -9.31 3.73
CA ALA A 123 -1.01 -8.09 4.47
C ALA A 123 -1.98 -8.36 5.63
N ASP A 124 -3.01 -9.15 5.39
CA ASP A 124 -3.99 -9.52 6.42
C ASP A 124 -3.36 -10.42 7.50
N GLN A 125 -2.41 -11.29 7.14
CA GLN A 125 -1.63 -12.08 8.09
C GLN A 125 -0.72 -11.21 8.95
N ALA A 126 -0.04 -10.23 8.37
CA ALA A 126 0.81 -9.30 9.11
C ALA A 126 -0.02 -8.40 10.04
N ASP A 127 -1.18 -7.92 9.59
CA ASP A 127 -2.13 -7.17 10.42
C ASP A 127 -2.65 -8.03 11.60
N ALA A 128 -2.99 -9.29 11.36
CA ALA A 128 -3.44 -10.22 12.39
C ALA A 128 -2.34 -10.53 13.43
N ALA A 129 -1.11 -10.77 12.96
CA ALA A 129 0.03 -11.01 13.85
C ALA A 129 0.34 -9.79 14.74
N MET A 130 0.28 -8.58 14.18
CA MET A 130 0.43 -7.35 14.96
C MET A 130 -0.73 -7.15 15.93
N ALA A 131 -1.97 -7.41 15.52
CA ALA A 131 -3.14 -7.30 16.40
C ALA A 131 -3.04 -8.26 17.59
N GLU A 132 -2.55 -9.47 17.36
CA GLU A 132 -2.32 -10.45 18.44
C GLU A 132 -1.20 -10.01 19.39
N TYR A 133 -0.09 -9.48 18.86
CA TYR A 133 1.00 -8.95 19.66
C TYR A 133 0.56 -7.79 20.56
N VAL A 134 -0.21 -6.86 20.00
CA VAL A 134 -0.71 -5.68 20.70
C VAL A 134 -1.73 -6.01 21.79
N LYS A 135 -2.48 -7.11 21.68
CA LYS A 135 -3.40 -7.59 22.76
C LYS A 135 -2.65 -7.93 24.05
N HIS A 136 -1.40 -8.35 23.95
CA HIS A 136 -0.57 -8.71 25.10
C HIS A 136 0.21 -7.51 25.67
N TYR A 137 -0.21 -6.29 25.34
CA TYR A 137 0.41 -5.08 25.88
C TYR A 137 0.22 -4.99 27.40
N PRO A 138 1.30 -4.91 28.21
CA PRO A 138 1.22 -5.07 29.66
C PRO A 138 0.55 -3.92 30.40
N ASN A 139 0.39 -2.76 29.75
CA ASN A 139 -0.12 -1.55 30.37
C ASN A 139 -1.61 -1.25 30.00
N GLY A 140 -2.41 -2.28 29.76
CA GLY A 140 -3.82 -2.15 29.42
C GLY A 140 -4.07 -2.19 27.90
N SER A 141 -5.00 -1.38 27.40
CA SER A 141 -5.26 -1.31 25.97
C SER A 141 -4.16 -0.55 25.24
N PHE A 142 -3.71 -1.08 24.10
CA PHE A 142 -2.72 -0.37 23.27
C PHE A 142 -3.31 0.95 22.75
N PRO A 143 -2.56 2.08 22.79
CA PRO A 143 -3.11 3.41 22.59
C PRO A 143 -3.55 3.72 21.15
N VAL A 144 -3.18 2.87 20.17
CA VAL A 144 -3.54 3.05 18.76
C VAL A 144 -4.03 1.74 18.16
N PRO A 145 -4.88 1.77 17.10
CA PRO A 145 -5.26 0.58 16.36
C PRO A 145 -4.07 -0.18 15.82
N SER A 146 -4.13 -1.51 15.75
CA SER A 146 -3.04 -2.40 15.31
C SER A 146 -2.46 -2.03 13.94
N CYS A 147 -3.29 -1.54 13.01
CA CYS A 147 -2.86 -1.10 11.68
C CYS A 147 -1.95 0.14 11.69
N TYR A 148 -1.92 0.90 12.78
CA TYR A 148 -1.02 2.03 13.02
C TYR A 148 0.08 1.72 14.05
N ALA A 149 0.14 0.50 14.57
CA ALA A 149 1.12 0.06 15.54
C ALA A 149 2.51 -0.07 14.90
N HIS A 150 3.16 1.06 14.66
CA HIS A 150 4.50 1.14 14.09
C HIS A 150 5.33 2.20 14.84
N PRO A 151 6.60 1.92 15.20
CA PRO A 151 7.44 2.85 15.96
C PRO A 151 7.57 4.25 15.34
N ILE A 152 7.61 4.33 14.00
CA ILE A 152 7.68 5.61 13.27
C ILE A 152 6.39 6.41 13.43
N VAL A 153 5.22 5.73 13.41
CA VAL A 153 3.92 6.39 13.61
C VAL A 153 3.83 6.94 15.02
N LEU A 154 4.16 6.12 16.02
CA LEU A 154 4.17 6.55 17.43
C LEU A 154 5.14 7.70 17.67
N LYS A 155 6.33 7.69 17.03
CA LYS A 155 7.26 8.81 17.10
C LYS A 155 6.65 10.10 16.55
N ARG A 156 6.01 10.05 15.38
CA ARG A 156 5.32 11.22 14.80
C ARG A 156 4.19 11.73 15.68
N MET A 157 3.47 10.83 16.34
CA MET A 157 2.43 11.19 17.30
C MET A 157 3.02 11.90 18.52
N ILE A 158 4.15 11.40 19.04
CA ILE A 158 4.89 12.06 20.13
C ILE A 158 5.34 13.46 19.68
N ASP A 159 5.96 13.56 18.50
CA ASP A 159 6.42 14.85 17.96
C ASP A 159 5.23 15.83 17.82
N ALA A 160 4.06 15.37 17.37
CA ALA A 160 2.86 16.20 17.24
C ALA A 160 2.33 16.71 18.60
N VAL A 161 2.39 15.88 19.64
CA VAL A 161 2.01 16.31 21.00
C VAL A 161 3.04 17.28 21.58
N GLU A 162 4.32 17.02 21.41
CA GLU A 162 5.41 17.89 21.88
C GLU A 162 5.43 19.24 21.16
N GLU A 163 4.99 19.29 19.88
CA GLU A 163 4.83 20.53 19.11
C GLU A 163 3.52 21.29 19.44
N GLY A 164 2.68 20.74 20.33
CA GLY A 164 1.41 21.35 20.74
C GLY A 164 0.29 21.25 19.70
N GLN A 165 0.43 20.36 18.69
CA GLN A 165 -0.58 20.13 17.65
C GLN A 165 -1.71 19.21 18.14
N ALA A 166 -1.47 18.45 19.21
CA ALA A 166 -2.42 17.51 19.80
C ALA A 166 -2.20 17.41 21.30
N VAL A 167 -3.25 17.07 22.04
CA VAL A 167 -3.21 16.84 23.49
C VAL A 167 -3.51 15.36 23.79
N THR A 168 -4.39 14.76 23.01
CA THR A 168 -4.86 13.38 23.20
C THR A 168 -4.24 12.44 22.16
N THR A 169 -4.25 11.14 22.46
CA THR A 169 -3.80 10.10 21.51
C THR A 169 -4.62 10.07 20.23
N ALA A 170 -5.91 10.37 20.29
CA ALA A 170 -6.79 10.42 19.12
C ALA A 170 -6.42 11.58 18.19
N GLU A 171 -6.25 12.79 18.76
CA GLU A 171 -5.81 13.98 18.01
C GLU A 171 -4.43 13.78 17.41
N ALA A 172 -3.48 13.21 18.16
CA ALA A 172 -2.14 12.90 17.65
C ALA A 172 -2.16 11.92 16.49
N LEU A 173 -3.05 10.92 16.52
CA LEU A 173 -3.21 9.99 15.41
C LEU A 173 -3.81 10.67 14.18
N ASP A 174 -4.77 11.57 14.36
CA ASP A 174 -5.38 12.30 13.25
C ASP A 174 -4.41 13.30 12.63
N ALA A 175 -3.57 13.96 13.42
CA ALA A 175 -2.50 14.82 12.93
C ALA A 175 -1.47 14.07 12.06
N VAL A 176 -1.23 12.79 12.34
CA VAL A 176 -0.30 11.95 11.55
C VAL A 176 -0.94 11.39 10.27
N LYS A 177 -2.28 11.29 10.21
CA LYS A 177 -3.02 10.83 9.02
C LYS A 177 -3.20 11.92 7.97
N ALA A 178 -3.23 13.20 8.39
CA ALA A 178 -3.37 14.36 7.51
C ALA A 178 -2.11 14.58 6.69
#